data_8dfb9f1eff7795f9f5acf6978e029866
#
_entry.id   8dfb9f1eff7795f9f5acf6978e029866
#
_cell.length_a   1.000
_cell.length_b   1.000
_cell.length_c   1.000
_cell.angle_alpha   90.00
_cell.angle_beta   90.00
_cell.angle_gamma   90.00
#
_symmetry.space_group_name_H-M   'P 1'
#
loop_
_entity.id
_entity.type
_entity.pdbx_description
1 polymer ?
#
loop_
_entity_poly.entity_id
_entity_poly.type
_entity_poly.pdbx_seq_one_letter_code
_entity_poly.pdbx_strand_id
1 'polypeptide(L)'
;MSYGIIIQSRFSSSRLPGKALLKIKNKEMVLRQIQRLQHFIDIPIVLATSTDVTDDPIADLCKKHKIKCYRGPLNNLVQRLIDCAKSHKFKYIIRVGGDDPLIDPECCAKLKIENEKEKQDFIYASCREGWPYGCAAELISLNSLTRILSNTNDSFYLEHTIPYYFDNYKDFKIKKLPSPKNINRPNYYFSVDYEEDFKLINKIFEHFLPHKEFFDMKEIVNFIDNNKELLHINSNLHNGFTR
;
A
#
# COMPACT_ATOMS: atom_id res chain seq x y z
N MET A 1 -12.94 3.38 18.32
CA MET A 1 -11.80 4.15 17.78
C MET A 1 -11.90 4.10 16.27
N SER A 2 -11.56 5.19 15.55
CA SER A 2 -11.73 5.23 14.10
C SER A 2 -10.44 4.83 13.39
N TYR A 3 -10.56 3.85 12.50
CA TYR A 3 -9.53 3.39 11.58
C TYR A 3 -9.93 3.76 10.15
N GLY A 4 -8.94 3.99 9.28
CA GLY A 4 -9.15 4.16 7.86
C GLY A 4 -7.96 3.65 7.06
N ILE A 5 -8.19 3.18 5.85
CA ILE A 5 -7.14 2.88 4.89
C ILE A 5 -6.91 4.14 4.07
N ILE A 6 -5.65 4.58 3.99
CA ILE A 6 -5.23 5.65 3.09
C ILE A 6 -4.32 5.04 2.02
N ILE A 7 -4.82 5.02 0.79
CA ILE A 7 -4.05 4.63 -0.38
C ILE A 7 -3.34 5.89 -0.89
N GLN A 8 -2.03 5.94 -0.75
CA GLN A 8 -1.23 7.04 -1.29
C GLN A 8 -0.90 6.79 -2.75
N SER A 9 -1.23 7.71 -3.63
CA SER A 9 -0.95 7.58 -5.06
C SER A 9 -0.65 8.93 -5.67
N ARG A 10 0.36 8.98 -6.58
CA ARG A 10 0.68 10.15 -7.41
C ARG A 10 0.89 9.70 -8.85
N PHE A 11 0.60 10.59 -9.79
CA PHE A 11 0.87 10.35 -11.20
C PHE A 11 2.36 10.38 -11.52
N SER A 12 3.10 11.27 -10.85
CA SER A 12 4.52 11.52 -11.04
C SER A 12 5.41 10.42 -10.43
N SER A 13 5.32 9.18 -10.95
CA SER A 13 6.31 8.14 -10.66
C SER A 13 7.51 8.32 -11.59
N SER A 14 8.74 8.35 -11.06
CA SER A 14 9.95 8.55 -11.88
C SER A 14 10.25 7.37 -12.81
N ARG A 15 9.95 6.13 -12.38
CA ARG A 15 10.25 4.90 -13.12
C ARG A 15 9.13 4.49 -14.09
N LEU A 16 7.88 4.69 -13.71
CA LEU A 16 6.70 4.36 -14.51
C LEU A 16 5.61 5.42 -14.29
N PRO A 17 5.67 6.57 -15.01
CA PRO A 17 4.69 7.64 -14.85
C PRO A 17 3.26 7.17 -15.12
N GLY A 18 2.31 7.61 -14.30
CA GLY A 18 0.90 7.24 -14.45
C GLY A 18 0.57 5.78 -14.10
N LYS A 19 1.47 5.04 -13.48
CA LYS A 19 1.31 3.60 -13.18
C LYS A 19 -0.01 3.24 -12.49
N ALA A 20 -0.51 4.08 -11.59
CA ALA A 20 -1.79 3.86 -10.90
C ALA A 20 -2.99 3.79 -11.86
N LEU A 21 -2.90 4.43 -13.03
CA LEU A 21 -3.93 4.47 -14.06
C LEU A 21 -3.73 3.45 -15.18
N LEU A 22 -2.64 2.68 -15.16
CA LEU A 22 -2.45 1.57 -16.09
C LEU A 22 -3.59 0.57 -15.95
N LYS A 23 -4.05 0.03 -17.08
CA LYS A 23 -5.22 -0.87 -17.07
C LYS A 23 -4.80 -2.33 -17.00
N ILE A 24 -5.22 -2.99 -15.93
CA ILE A 24 -5.24 -4.44 -15.85
C ILE A 24 -6.54 -4.91 -16.49
N LYS A 25 -6.44 -5.50 -17.69
CA LYS A 25 -7.59 -5.70 -18.58
C LYS A 25 -8.25 -4.35 -18.90
N ASN A 26 -9.47 -4.13 -18.51
CA ASN A 26 -10.27 -2.94 -18.82
C ASN A 26 -10.46 -1.99 -17.62
N LYS A 27 -9.75 -2.22 -16.50
CA LYS A 27 -9.94 -1.47 -15.25
C LYS A 27 -8.59 -0.94 -14.74
N GLU A 28 -8.55 0.30 -14.30
CA GLU A 28 -7.35 0.93 -13.77
C GLU A 28 -6.81 0.16 -12.55
N MET A 29 -5.49 0.08 -12.43
CA MET A 29 -4.79 -0.70 -11.40
C MET A 29 -5.19 -0.29 -9.98
N VAL A 30 -5.20 1.02 -9.70
CA VAL A 30 -5.60 1.54 -8.39
C VAL A 30 -7.09 1.27 -8.10
N LEU A 31 -7.93 1.25 -9.11
CA LEU A 31 -9.36 0.90 -8.94
C LEU A 31 -9.53 -0.58 -8.58
N ARG A 32 -8.75 -1.48 -9.20
CA ARG A 32 -8.74 -2.90 -8.79
C ARG A 32 -8.28 -3.09 -7.36
N GLN A 33 -7.25 -2.36 -6.96
CA GLN A 33 -6.75 -2.36 -5.57
C GLN A 33 -7.84 -1.91 -4.58
N ILE A 34 -8.52 -0.80 -4.85
CA ILE A 34 -9.59 -0.28 -3.99
C ILE A 34 -10.75 -1.28 -3.90
N GLN A 35 -11.21 -1.81 -5.03
CA GLN A 35 -12.31 -2.77 -5.07
C GLN A 35 -11.97 -4.08 -4.37
N ARG A 36 -10.70 -4.54 -4.49
CA ARG A 36 -10.20 -5.68 -3.74
C ARG A 36 -10.32 -5.46 -2.23
N LEU A 37 -9.84 -4.32 -1.72
CA LEU A 37 -9.96 -3.99 -0.31
C LEU A 37 -11.43 -3.89 0.13
N GLN A 38 -12.29 -3.20 -0.64
CA GLN A 38 -13.72 -3.05 -0.34
C GLN A 38 -14.47 -4.39 -0.29
N HIS A 39 -14.03 -5.38 -1.09
CA HIS A 39 -14.67 -6.69 -1.13
C HIS A 39 -14.41 -7.52 0.14
N PHE A 40 -13.18 -7.46 0.67
CA PHE A 40 -12.77 -8.36 1.74
C PHE A 40 -12.85 -7.76 3.15
N ILE A 41 -12.84 -6.43 3.29
CA ILE A 41 -12.77 -5.78 4.61
C ILE A 41 -13.69 -4.55 4.70
N ASP A 42 -14.27 -4.37 5.87
CA ASP A 42 -15.12 -3.22 6.21
C ASP A 42 -14.30 -2.18 6.99
N ILE A 43 -13.36 -1.54 6.31
CA ILE A 43 -12.59 -0.40 6.82
C ILE A 43 -12.72 0.72 5.80
N PRO A 44 -13.10 1.95 6.19
CA PRO A 44 -13.21 3.08 5.27
C PRO A 44 -11.93 3.32 4.48
N ILE A 45 -12.05 3.51 3.17
CA ILE A 45 -10.92 3.72 2.26
C ILE A 45 -10.98 5.14 1.70
N VAL A 46 -9.83 5.82 1.67
CA VAL A 46 -9.62 7.11 1.03
C VAL A 46 -8.38 7.04 0.16
N LEU A 47 -8.46 7.49 -1.07
CA LEU A 47 -7.27 7.69 -1.90
C LEU A 47 -6.70 9.08 -1.60
N ALA A 48 -5.43 9.18 -1.26
CA ALA A 48 -4.73 10.44 -0.99
C ALA A 48 -3.73 10.73 -2.11
N THR A 49 -4.00 11.80 -2.88
CA THR A 49 -3.14 12.30 -3.95
C THR A 49 -2.71 13.75 -3.69
N SER A 50 -1.96 14.36 -4.59
CA SER A 50 -1.53 15.75 -4.40
C SER A 50 -2.50 16.76 -5.01
N THR A 51 -2.28 18.05 -4.67
CA THR A 51 -2.96 19.17 -5.31
C THR A 51 -2.32 19.59 -6.63
N ASP A 52 -1.22 18.95 -7.02
CA ASP A 52 -0.57 19.20 -8.30
C ASP A 52 -1.49 18.80 -9.47
N VAL A 53 -1.47 19.57 -10.55
CA VAL A 53 -2.30 19.34 -11.74
C VAL A 53 -2.02 17.98 -12.41
N THR A 54 -0.82 17.46 -12.29
CA THR A 54 -0.46 16.13 -12.82
C THR A 54 -1.25 15.00 -12.16
N ASP A 55 -1.79 15.21 -10.94
CA ASP A 55 -2.61 14.24 -10.21
C ASP A 55 -4.11 14.39 -10.49
N ASP A 56 -4.55 15.37 -11.31
CA ASP A 56 -5.96 15.53 -11.69
C ASP A 56 -6.58 14.24 -12.27
N PRO A 57 -5.90 13.48 -13.15
CA PRO A 57 -6.46 12.23 -13.68
C PRO A 57 -6.80 11.20 -12.58
N ILE A 58 -6.02 11.16 -11.48
CA ILE A 58 -6.31 10.28 -10.34
C ILE A 58 -7.55 10.77 -9.58
N ALA A 59 -7.64 12.08 -9.36
CA ALA A 59 -8.79 12.69 -8.69
C ALA A 59 -10.08 12.52 -9.53
N ASP A 60 -10.00 12.68 -10.85
CA ASP A 60 -11.13 12.47 -11.77
C ASP A 60 -11.59 11.01 -11.80
N LEU A 61 -10.65 10.05 -11.76
CA LEU A 61 -10.98 8.64 -11.60
C LEU A 61 -11.78 8.40 -10.31
N CYS A 62 -11.32 8.95 -9.20
CA CYS A 62 -12.02 8.84 -7.92
C CYS A 62 -13.43 9.43 -7.99
N LYS A 63 -13.58 10.63 -8.57
CA LYS A 63 -14.89 11.28 -8.76
C LYS A 63 -15.82 10.41 -9.61
N LYS A 64 -15.34 9.90 -10.75
CA LYS A 64 -16.09 9.03 -11.66
C LYS A 64 -16.63 7.78 -10.97
N HIS A 65 -15.83 7.16 -10.09
CA HIS A 65 -16.15 5.92 -9.39
C HIS A 65 -16.68 6.13 -7.96
N LYS A 66 -16.97 7.38 -7.55
CA LYS A 66 -17.49 7.75 -6.22
C LYS A 66 -16.58 7.27 -5.08
N ILE A 67 -15.27 7.25 -5.31
CA ILE A 67 -14.25 6.92 -4.32
C ILE A 67 -13.92 8.20 -3.54
N LYS A 68 -13.81 8.09 -2.21
CA LYS A 68 -13.35 9.20 -1.38
C LYS A 68 -11.91 9.55 -1.75
N CYS A 69 -11.69 10.81 -2.11
CA CYS A 69 -10.38 11.32 -2.51
C CYS A 69 -10.01 12.52 -1.65
N TYR A 70 -8.78 12.53 -1.16
CA TYR A 70 -8.18 13.68 -0.50
C TYR A 70 -7.02 14.20 -1.35
N ARG A 71 -6.91 15.51 -1.49
CA ARG A 71 -5.78 16.17 -2.18
C ARG A 71 -5.01 17.05 -1.20
N GLY A 72 -3.70 16.86 -1.13
CA GLY A 72 -2.83 17.58 -0.18
C GLY A 72 -1.45 17.93 -0.78
N PRO A 73 -0.47 18.31 0.05
CA PRO A 73 0.85 18.71 -0.42
C PRO A 73 1.53 17.62 -1.28
N LEU A 74 2.20 18.04 -2.39
CA LEU A 74 2.93 17.13 -3.28
C LEU A 74 4.17 16.54 -2.58
N ASN A 75 4.98 17.41 -1.97
CA ASN A 75 6.33 17.07 -1.48
C ASN A 75 6.37 16.80 0.05
N ASN A 76 5.21 16.64 0.68
CA ASN A 76 5.12 16.32 2.09
C ASN A 76 4.03 15.26 2.32
N LEU A 77 4.44 13.99 2.23
CA LEU A 77 3.52 12.87 2.44
C LEU A 77 3.01 12.82 3.87
N VAL A 78 3.86 13.11 4.86
CA VAL A 78 3.47 13.13 6.29
C VAL A 78 2.30 14.09 6.50
N GLN A 79 2.44 15.34 6.03
CA GLN A 79 1.37 16.34 6.12
C GLN A 79 0.10 15.87 5.39
N ARG A 80 0.23 15.33 4.16
CA ARG A 80 -0.91 14.83 3.38
C ARG A 80 -1.66 13.71 4.11
N LEU A 81 -0.95 12.77 4.74
CA LEU A 81 -1.55 11.70 5.54
C LEU A 81 -2.26 12.24 6.79
N ILE A 82 -1.65 13.19 7.49
CA ILE A 82 -2.24 13.83 8.68
C ILE A 82 -3.55 14.55 8.32
N ASP A 83 -3.53 15.37 7.28
CA ASP A 83 -4.70 16.17 6.90
C ASP A 83 -5.83 15.29 6.34
N CYS A 84 -5.49 14.25 5.57
CA CYS A 84 -6.43 13.24 5.14
C CYS A 84 -7.06 12.52 6.34
N ALA A 85 -6.26 12.07 7.30
CA ALA A 85 -6.75 11.40 8.49
C ALA A 85 -7.65 12.30 9.35
N LYS A 86 -7.28 13.57 9.54
CA LYS A 86 -8.08 14.56 10.26
C LYS A 86 -9.42 14.83 9.58
N SER A 87 -9.44 15.04 8.26
CA SER A 87 -10.66 15.32 7.48
C SER A 87 -11.67 14.17 7.54
N HIS A 88 -11.20 12.94 7.71
CA HIS A 88 -12.02 11.74 7.83
C HIS A 88 -12.16 11.23 9.29
N LYS A 89 -11.63 11.98 10.26
CA LYS A 89 -11.70 11.65 11.71
C LYS A 89 -11.05 10.30 12.05
N PHE A 90 -10.02 9.88 11.31
CA PHE A 90 -9.25 8.69 11.61
C PHE A 90 -8.22 8.97 12.73
N LYS A 91 -8.18 8.12 13.75
CA LYS A 91 -7.14 8.13 14.78
C LYS A 91 -5.96 7.23 14.44
N TYR A 92 -6.22 6.21 13.65
CA TYR A 92 -5.23 5.28 13.10
C TYR A 92 -5.46 5.13 11.61
N ILE A 93 -4.39 5.12 10.85
CA ILE A 93 -4.42 4.89 9.40
C ILE A 93 -3.69 3.59 9.07
N ILE A 94 -4.21 2.86 8.10
CA ILE A 94 -3.50 1.78 7.43
C ILE A 94 -3.01 2.38 6.11
N ARG A 95 -1.69 2.58 6.01
CA ARG A 95 -1.05 3.15 4.83
C ARG A 95 -0.81 2.07 3.79
N VAL A 96 -1.20 2.33 2.57
CA VAL A 96 -1.04 1.43 1.43
C VAL A 96 -0.48 2.21 0.24
N GLY A 97 0.47 1.64 -0.48
CA GLY A 97 0.96 2.19 -1.74
C GLY A 97 -0.08 2.05 -2.86
N GLY A 98 -0.25 3.06 -3.70
CA GLY A 98 -1.15 3.00 -4.86
C GLY A 98 -0.59 2.16 -6.02
N ASP A 99 0.61 1.64 -5.86
CA ASP A 99 1.34 0.75 -6.75
C ASP A 99 1.30 -0.72 -6.32
N ASP A 100 0.50 -1.05 -5.28
CA ASP A 100 0.38 -2.39 -4.70
C ASP A 100 -0.98 -3.04 -5.06
N PRO A 101 -1.23 -3.43 -6.32
CA PRO A 101 -2.54 -3.93 -6.77
C PRO A 101 -2.97 -5.24 -6.10
N LEU A 102 -2.02 -5.98 -5.55
CA LEU A 102 -2.23 -7.24 -4.83
C LEU A 102 -2.11 -7.09 -3.31
N ILE A 103 -2.29 -5.87 -2.79
CA ILE A 103 -2.34 -5.66 -1.33
C ILE A 103 -3.23 -6.72 -0.66
N ASP A 104 -2.75 -7.29 0.45
CA ASP A 104 -3.50 -8.30 1.18
C ASP A 104 -4.50 -7.67 2.16
N PRO A 105 -5.82 -7.82 1.93
CA PRO A 105 -6.83 -7.31 2.84
C PRO A 105 -6.75 -7.92 4.25
N GLU A 106 -6.32 -9.19 4.35
CA GLU A 106 -6.13 -9.86 5.63
C GLU A 106 -4.97 -9.23 6.44
N CYS A 107 -3.90 -8.78 5.77
CA CYS A 107 -2.86 -7.97 6.41
C CYS A 107 -3.45 -6.71 7.04
N CYS A 108 -4.25 -5.95 6.28
CA CYS A 108 -4.89 -4.74 6.79
C CYS A 108 -5.81 -5.02 7.99
N ALA A 109 -6.59 -6.09 7.95
CA ALA A 109 -7.45 -6.49 9.06
C ALA A 109 -6.63 -6.89 10.30
N LYS A 110 -5.56 -7.65 10.14
CA LYS A 110 -4.67 -8.07 11.23
C LYS A 110 -3.97 -6.88 11.89
N LEU A 111 -3.49 -5.90 11.12
CA LEU A 111 -2.91 -4.67 11.66
C LEU A 111 -3.89 -3.96 12.62
N LYS A 112 -5.16 -3.84 12.23
CA LYS A 112 -6.20 -3.27 13.09
C LYS A 112 -6.39 -4.12 14.35
N ILE A 113 -6.54 -5.44 14.22
CA ILE A 113 -6.74 -6.36 15.35
C ILE A 113 -5.58 -6.28 16.35
N GLU A 114 -4.34 -6.30 15.86
CA GLU A 114 -3.16 -6.20 16.72
C GLU A 114 -3.09 -4.87 17.46
N ASN A 115 -3.48 -3.77 16.80
CA ASN A 115 -3.55 -2.47 17.45
C ASN A 115 -4.72 -2.35 18.44
N GLU A 116 -5.79 -3.11 18.26
CA GLU A 116 -6.91 -3.14 19.22
C GLU A 116 -6.53 -3.86 20.52
N LYS A 117 -5.67 -4.88 20.43
CA LYS A 117 -5.13 -5.59 21.61
C LYS A 117 -4.21 -4.69 22.42
N GLU A 118 -3.30 -3.99 21.75
CA GLU A 118 -2.34 -3.07 22.37
C GLU A 118 -2.05 -1.92 21.44
N LYS A 119 -2.29 -0.68 21.90
CA LYS A 119 -2.10 0.52 21.08
C LYS A 119 -0.63 0.78 20.78
N GLN A 120 -0.32 0.88 19.50
CA GLN A 120 1.00 1.15 18.98
C GLN A 120 1.03 2.51 18.26
N ASP A 121 2.19 3.09 18.15
CA ASP A 121 2.45 4.24 17.27
C ASP A 121 2.59 3.78 15.82
N PHE A 122 3.24 2.62 15.63
CA PHE A 122 3.53 2.05 14.33
C PHE A 122 3.52 0.52 14.38
N ILE A 123 2.74 -0.11 13.50
CA ILE A 123 2.81 -1.56 13.26
C ILE A 123 3.15 -1.76 11.80
N TYR A 124 4.17 -2.54 11.50
CA TYR A 124 4.59 -2.80 10.14
C TYR A 124 4.56 -4.28 9.78
N ALA A 125 4.20 -4.54 8.54
CA ALA A 125 4.33 -5.81 7.85
C ALA A 125 5.28 -5.59 6.67
N SER A 126 6.28 -6.43 6.49
CA SER A 126 7.26 -6.25 5.42
C SER A 126 7.81 -7.59 4.93
N CYS A 127 8.63 -7.57 3.89
CA CYS A 127 9.33 -8.77 3.42
C CYS A 127 10.28 -9.34 4.50
N ARG A 128 10.85 -8.52 5.39
CA ARG A 128 11.65 -9.00 6.53
C ARG A 128 10.84 -9.85 7.51
N GLU A 129 9.54 -9.63 7.58
CA GLU A 129 8.59 -10.40 8.37
C GLU A 129 7.90 -11.50 7.54
N GLY A 130 8.42 -11.79 6.33
CA GLY A 130 7.99 -12.88 5.46
C GLY A 130 6.85 -12.54 4.49
N TRP A 131 6.38 -11.30 4.43
CA TRP A 131 5.35 -10.90 3.47
C TRP A 131 5.93 -10.79 2.05
N PRO A 132 5.18 -11.16 1.00
CA PRO A 132 5.52 -10.76 -0.36
C PRO A 132 5.55 -9.23 -0.47
N TYR A 133 6.53 -8.66 -1.18
CA TYR A 133 6.62 -7.22 -1.35
C TYR A 133 5.44 -6.70 -2.19
N GLY A 134 4.84 -5.57 -1.80
CA GLY A 134 3.64 -5.03 -2.44
C GLY A 134 2.33 -5.69 -1.97
N CYS A 135 2.38 -6.59 -0.96
CA CYS A 135 1.19 -7.23 -0.39
C CYS A 135 0.91 -6.82 1.05
N ALA A 136 1.84 -6.12 1.67
CA ALA A 136 1.76 -5.72 3.07
C ALA A 136 1.47 -4.23 3.23
N ALA A 137 1.01 -3.86 4.42
CA ALA A 137 0.70 -2.49 4.79
C ALA A 137 1.29 -2.13 6.14
N GLU A 138 1.20 -0.87 6.52
CA GLU A 138 1.57 -0.40 7.85
C GLU A 138 0.39 0.30 8.52
N LEU A 139 0.26 0.10 9.84
CA LEU A 139 -0.65 0.87 10.67
C LEU A 139 0.13 1.96 11.40
N ILE A 140 -0.39 3.18 11.33
CA ILE A 140 0.26 4.37 11.88
C ILE A 140 -0.76 5.15 12.73
N SER A 141 -0.39 5.56 13.94
CA SER A 141 -1.22 6.46 14.74
C SER A 141 -1.13 7.89 14.20
N LEU A 142 -2.25 8.61 14.18
CA LEU A 142 -2.25 10.05 13.82
C LEU A 142 -1.34 10.86 14.74
N ASN A 143 -1.26 10.47 16.02
CA ASN A 143 -0.37 11.13 16.99
C ASN A 143 1.10 10.98 16.59
N SER A 144 1.55 9.78 16.22
CA SER A 144 2.95 9.56 15.84
C SER A 144 3.31 10.33 14.57
N LEU A 145 2.42 10.40 13.56
CA LEU A 145 2.65 11.26 12.38
C LEU A 145 2.79 12.74 12.76
N THR A 146 1.95 13.22 13.67
CA THR A 146 2.02 14.61 14.13
C THR A 146 3.36 14.88 14.85
N ARG A 147 3.85 13.92 15.65
CA ARG A 147 5.18 14.02 16.30
C ARG A 147 6.30 14.05 15.27
N ILE A 148 6.27 13.22 14.22
CA ILE A 148 7.25 13.28 13.13
C ILE A 148 7.28 14.68 12.52
N LEU A 149 6.12 15.19 12.12
CA LEU A 149 6.01 16.51 11.49
C LEU A 149 6.52 17.65 12.38
N SER A 150 6.39 17.51 13.72
CA SER A 150 6.90 18.51 14.69
C SER A 150 8.40 18.42 14.95
N ASN A 151 9.00 17.25 14.69
CA ASN A 151 10.38 16.96 15.08
C ASN A 151 11.38 17.01 13.91
N THR A 152 10.91 17.07 12.66
CA THR A 152 11.81 17.13 11.49
C THR A 152 11.25 17.99 10.38
N ASN A 153 12.18 18.69 9.69
CA ASN A 153 11.94 19.37 8.42
C ASN A 153 12.70 18.70 7.27
N ASP A 154 13.31 17.53 7.51
CA ASP A 154 14.04 16.80 6.49
C ASP A 154 13.07 16.26 5.44
N SER A 155 13.26 16.70 4.19
CA SER A 155 12.42 16.31 3.05
C SER A 155 12.41 14.80 2.81
N PHE A 156 13.49 14.09 3.12
CA PHE A 156 13.56 12.63 3.02
C PHE A 156 12.53 11.96 3.95
N TYR A 157 12.48 12.34 5.22
CA TYR A 157 11.51 11.77 6.17
C TYR A 157 10.08 12.24 5.90
N LEU A 158 9.91 13.47 5.41
CA LEU A 158 8.59 13.99 5.04
C LEU A 158 8.00 13.30 3.81
N GLU A 159 8.84 12.78 2.92
CA GLU A 159 8.44 11.98 1.75
C GLU A 159 8.43 10.47 2.07
N HIS A 160 9.41 9.98 2.84
CA HIS A 160 9.58 8.58 3.19
C HIS A 160 9.39 8.38 4.69
N THR A 161 8.14 8.34 5.14
CA THR A 161 7.77 8.34 6.56
C THR A 161 8.36 7.18 7.36
N ILE A 162 8.48 5.99 6.75
CA ILE A 162 8.84 4.75 7.45
C ILE A 162 10.26 4.75 8.04
N PRO A 163 11.31 5.23 7.34
CA PRO A 163 12.66 5.31 7.89
C PRO A 163 12.72 6.08 9.22
N TYR A 164 11.92 7.14 9.37
CA TYR A 164 11.92 7.93 10.60
C TYR A 164 11.60 7.10 11.86
N TYR A 165 10.67 6.14 11.77
CA TYR A 165 10.35 5.28 12.90
C TYR A 165 11.50 4.36 13.29
N PHE A 166 12.26 3.86 12.32
CA PHE A 166 13.40 2.98 12.59
C PHE A 166 14.61 3.75 13.11
N ASP A 167 14.88 4.94 12.57
CA ASP A 167 16.00 5.79 12.99
C ASP A 167 15.77 6.38 14.39
N ASN A 168 14.49 6.54 14.79
CA ASN A 168 14.07 7.05 16.10
C ASN A 168 13.26 6.03 16.91
N TYR A 169 13.60 4.74 16.80
CA TYR A 169 12.79 3.63 17.34
C TYR A 169 12.50 3.72 18.84
N LYS A 170 13.37 4.39 19.64
CA LYS A 170 13.18 4.58 21.08
C LYS A 170 12.05 5.52 21.44
N ASP A 171 11.64 6.37 20.51
CA ASP A 171 10.61 7.39 20.73
C ASP A 171 9.21 6.89 20.37
N PHE A 172 9.09 5.69 19.81
CA PHE A 172 7.82 5.14 19.31
C PHE A 172 7.57 3.73 19.82
N LYS A 173 6.28 3.44 20.08
CA LYS A 173 5.81 2.08 20.30
C LYS A 173 5.66 1.37 18.95
N ILE A 174 6.62 0.51 18.63
CA ILE A 174 6.71 -0.17 17.32
C ILE A 174 6.47 -1.67 17.51
N LYS A 175 5.62 -2.23 16.66
CA LYS A 175 5.35 -3.67 16.60
C LYS A 175 5.51 -4.19 15.18
N LYS A 176 6.10 -5.36 15.01
CA LYS A 176 6.15 -6.07 13.74
C LYS A 176 5.01 -7.08 13.63
N LEU A 177 4.47 -7.23 12.42
CA LEU A 177 3.46 -8.20 12.09
C LEU A 177 4.03 -9.26 11.15
N PRO A 178 4.37 -10.48 11.63
CA PRO A 178 4.88 -11.53 10.77
C PRO A 178 3.79 -12.06 9.83
N SER A 179 4.20 -12.52 8.66
CA SER A 179 3.29 -13.14 7.69
C SER A 179 2.80 -14.50 8.20
N PRO A 180 1.59 -14.92 7.81
CA PRO A 180 1.16 -16.30 7.98
C PRO A 180 2.07 -17.26 7.20
N LYS A 181 2.30 -18.47 7.76
CA LYS A 181 3.20 -19.47 7.16
C LYS A 181 2.85 -19.82 5.71
N ASN A 182 1.56 -19.88 5.38
CA ASN A 182 1.04 -20.26 4.07
C ASN A 182 1.28 -19.23 2.97
N ILE A 183 1.60 -17.98 3.33
CA ILE A 183 1.92 -16.91 2.37
C ILE A 183 3.32 -16.32 2.58
N ASN A 184 4.14 -16.95 3.42
CA ASN A 184 5.51 -16.50 3.68
C ASN A 184 6.39 -16.69 2.45
N ARG A 185 6.52 -15.62 1.64
CA ARG A 185 7.30 -15.55 0.40
C ARG A 185 8.02 -14.21 0.29
N PRO A 186 9.02 -13.95 1.15
CA PRO A 186 9.68 -12.63 1.22
C PRO A 186 10.41 -12.24 -0.08
N ASN A 187 10.67 -13.21 -0.96
CA ASN A 187 11.36 -12.99 -2.23
C ASN A 187 10.39 -12.72 -3.41
N TYR A 188 9.07 -12.73 -3.18
CA TYR A 188 8.11 -12.38 -4.22
C TYR A 188 7.91 -10.88 -4.25
N TYR A 189 7.98 -10.30 -5.46
CA TYR A 189 7.82 -8.86 -5.68
C TYR A 189 6.59 -8.58 -6.53
N PHE A 190 5.56 -7.98 -5.94
CA PHE A 190 4.26 -7.71 -6.56
C PHE A 190 3.86 -6.22 -6.57
N SER A 191 4.74 -5.33 -6.12
CA SER A 191 4.56 -3.89 -6.33
C SER A 191 4.90 -3.53 -7.79
N VAL A 192 4.26 -2.51 -8.34
CA VAL A 192 4.48 -2.09 -9.73
C VAL A 192 5.38 -0.86 -9.74
N ASP A 193 6.65 -1.06 -10.07
CA ASP A 193 7.63 0.00 -10.21
C ASP A 193 8.15 0.15 -11.65
N TYR A 194 8.19 -0.96 -12.39
CA TYR A 194 8.64 -1.05 -13.77
C TYR A 194 7.58 -1.74 -14.64
N GLU A 195 7.78 -1.70 -15.97
CA GLU A 195 6.87 -2.39 -16.90
C GLU A 195 6.83 -3.89 -16.69
N GLU A 196 7.95 -4.49 -16.31
CA GLU A 196 8.05 -5.94 -16.02
C GLU A 196 7.20 -6.32 -14.81
N ASP A 197 7.17 -5.48 -13.77
CA ASP A 197 6.28 -5.70 -12.64
C ASP A 197 4.82 -5.69 -13.10
N PHE A 198 4.46 -4.71 -13.92
CA PHE A 198 3.12 -4.63 -14.48
C PHE A 198 2.79 -5.84 -15.35
N LYS A 199 3.75 -6.38 -16.12
CA LYS A 199 3.56 -7.62 -16.91
C LYS A 199 3.28 -8.81 -15.98
N LEU A 200 4.05 -8.98 -14.89
CA LEU A 200 3.80 -10.05 -13.91
C LEU A 200 2.41 -9.92 -13.28
N ILE A 201 2.05 -8.73 -12.83
CA ILE A 201 0.72 -8.46 -12.28
C ILE A 201 -0.39 -8.78 -13.27
N ASN A 202 -0.26 -8.38 -14.54
CA ASN A 202 -1.23 -8.75 -15.57
C ASN A 202 -1.37 -10.27 -15.74
N LYS A 203 -0.27 -11.04 -15.72
CA LYS A 203 -0.33 -12.51 -15.79
C LYS A 203 -1.12 -13.12 -14.63
N ILE A 204 -0.93 -12.60 -13.41
CA ILE A 204 -1.70 -13.05 -12.25
C ILE A 204 -3.20 -12.75 -12.45
N PHE A 205 -3.55 -11.54 -12.82
CA PHE A 205 -4.95 -11.18 -13.06
C PHE A 205 -5.55 -11.93 -14.27
N GLU A 206 -4.77 -12.21 -15.31
CA GLU A 206 -5.19 -13.03 -16.48
C GLU A 206 -5.61 -14.44 -16.09
N HIS A 207 -4.91 -15.01 -15.12
CA HIS A 207 -5.25 -16.34 -14.61
C HIS A 207 -6.58 -16.34 -13.84
N PHE A 208 -6.79 -15.35 -12.96
CA PHE A 208 -7.95 -15.38 -12.06
C PHE A 208 -9.23 -14.78 -12.66
N LEU A 209 -9.14 -13.67 -13.39
CA LEU A 209 -10.30 -12.90 -13.86
C LEU A 209 -11.32 -13.68 -14.71
N PRO A 210 -10.94 -14.72 -15.52
CA PRO A 210 -11.92 -15.53 -16.23
C PRO A 210 -12.85 -16.33 -15.31
N HIS A 211 -12.43 -16.58 -14.08
CA HIS A 211 -13.13 -17.44 -13.13
C HIS A 211 -13.73 -16.66 -11.96
N LYS A 212 -13.06 -15.61 -11.50
CA LYS A 212 -13.49 -14.76 -10.37
C LYS A 212 -12.80 -13.40 -10.36
N GLU A 213 -13.52 -12.38 -9.93
CA GLU A 213 -12.99 -11.01 -9.85
C GLU A 213 -12.08 -10.79 -8.65
N PHE A 214 -12.36 -11.47 -7.51
CA PHE A 214 -11.62 -11.33 -6.27
C PHE A 214 -11.04 -12.68 -5.83
N PHE A 215 -9.78 -12.69 -5.48
CA PHE A 215 -9.00 -13.86 -5.08
C PHE A 215 -8.08 -13.46 -3.92
N ASP A 216 -7.83 -14.36 -2.99
CA ASP A 216 -7.04 -14.07 -1.79
C ASP A 216 -5.53 -14.23 -2.01
N MET A 217 -4.73 -13.85 -1.00
CA MET A 217 -3.27 -13.93 -1.10
C MET A 217 -2.76 -15.38 -1.15
N LYS A 218 -3.43 -16.31 -0.49
CA LYS A 218 -3.06 -17.73 -0.52
C LYS A 218 -3.21 -18.31 -1.93
N GLU A 219 -4.25 -17.92 -2.64
CA GLU A 219 -4.48 -18.35 -4.02
C GLU A 219 -3.39 -17.79 -4.95
N ILE A 220 -3.02 -16.51 -4.77
CA ILE A 220 -1.93 -15.87 -5.53
C ILE A 220 -0.62 -16.62 -5.29
N VAL A 221 -0.27 -16.86 -4.03
CA VAL A 221 0.96 -17.56 -3.66
C VAL A 221 0.97 -18.97 -4.23
N ASN A 222 -0.12 -19.72 -4.09
CA ASN A 222 -0.24 -21.06 -4.67
C ASN A 222 -0.08 -21.07 -6.20
N PHE A 223 -0.69 -20.08 -6.89
CA PHE A 223 -0.53 -19.95 -8.34
C PHE A 223 0.94 -19.71 -8.72
N ILE A 224 1.62 -18.77 -8.05
CA ILE A 224 3.02 -18.47 -8.34
C ILE A 224 3.95 -19.65 -7.94
N ASP A 225 3.69 -20.32 -6.81
CA ASP A 225 4.46 -21.49 -6.40
C ASP A 225 4.43 -22.64 -7.45
N ASN A 226 3.31 -22.74 -8.17
CA ASN A 226 3.14 -23.73 -9.27
C ASN A 226 3.61 -23.21 -10.65
N ASN A 227 3.96 -21.90 -10.76
CA ASN A 227 4.39 -21.25 -12.00
C ASN A 227 5.58 -20.33 -11.74
N LYS A 228 6.64 -20.88 -11.12
CA LYS A 228 7.80 -20.08 -10.65
C LYS A 228 8.53 -19.34 -11.77
N GLU A 229 8.42 -19.80 -12.99
CA GLU A 229 8.97 -19.14 -14.18
C GLU A 229 8.44 -17.73 -14.36
N LEU A 230 7.22 -17.43 -13.87
CA LEU A 230 6.65 -16.08 -13.91
C LEU A 230 7.47 -15.07 -13.10
N LEU A 231 8.15 -15.51 -12.04
CA LEU A 231 8.99 -14.63 -11.23
C LEU A 231 10.22 -14.12 -12.01
N HIS A 232 10.64 -14.80 -13.06
CA HIS A 232 11.75 -14.34 -13.90
C HIS A 232 11.41 -13.07 -14.69
N ILE A 233 10.12 -12.74 -14.81
CA ILE A 233 9.68 -11.53 -15.53
C ILE A 233 10.28 -10.27 -14.90
N ASN A 234 10.37 -10.20 -13.55
CA ASN A 234 10.84 -9.00 -12.84
C ASN A 234 11.99 -9.23 -11.85
N SER A 235 12.42 -10.48 -11.61
CA SER A 235 13.42 -10.79 -10.58
C SER A 235 14.75 -10.04 -10.74
N ASN A 236 15.18 -9.79 -11.98
CA ASN A 236 16.44 -9.11 -12.27
C ASN A 236 16.44 -7.63 -11.86
N LEU A 237 15.26 -7.01 -11.73
CA LEU A 237 15.10 -5.60 -11.37
C LEU A 237 15.19 -5.36 -9.86
N HIS A 238 14.94 -6.38 -9.07
CA HIS A 238 14.77 -6.27 -7.62
C HIS A 238 15.84 -7.05 -6.83
N ASN A 239 17.02 -7.25 -7.42
CA ASN A 239 18.13 -7.94 -6.76
C ASN A 239 18.54 -7.18 -5.48
N GLY A 240 18.31 -7.81 -4.32
CA GLY A 240 18.73 -7.29 -3.02
C GLY A 240 17.70 -6.38 -2.31
N PHE A 241 16.44 -6.28 -2.77
CA PHE A 241 15.40 -5.51 -2.06
C PHE A 241 15.05 -6.05 -0.65
N THR A 242 15.42 -7.29 -0.36
CA THR A 242 15.25 -7.92 0.97
C THR A 242 16.35 -7.57 1.97
N ARG A 243 17.29 -6.70 1.62
CA ARG A 243 18.40 -6.28 2.50
C ARG A 243 17.99 -5.20 3.49
#